data_74db7c9d2227d3b821f4c96a5b4df97f
#
_entry.id   74db7c9d2227d3b821f4c96a5b4df97f
#
_cell.length_a   1.000
_cell.length_b   1.000
_cell.length_c   1.000
_cell.angle_alpha   90.00
_cell.angle_beta   90.00
_cell.angle_gamma   90.00
#
_symmetry.space_group_name_H-M   'P 1'
#
loop_
_entity.id
_entity.type
_entity.pdbx_description
1 polymer ?
#
loop_
_entity_poly.entity_id
_entity_poly.type
_entity_poly.pdbx_seq_one_letter_code
_entity_poly.pdbx_strand_id
1 'polypeptide(L)'
;MRPHVEVEIWSDVVCPWCYIGKRRFEAAAAGLADEIDVHVVFKPYQLDPTSSPGMTGPVLDAYAKKFGGPARAQEIIDHVTAVAAESGIGFRMDRALRANTLLAHRLLWLAQATDNQIALKERLLQAYFIDGLDIGDTEILATCAADVGLDHDRVLEFLNSDDGVAEVRDELRSAAEMEITAVPTFVFDGKWMVPGAQEPDTFAQVLRRVVAKRTADV
;
A
#
# COMPACT_ATOMS: atom_id res chain seq x y z
N MET A 1 -24.11 8.65 -17.34
CA MET A 1 -23.43 8.00 -16.19
C MET A 1 -21.96 7.91 -16.54
N ARG A 2 -21.06 8.26 -15.63
CA ARG A 2 -19.61 8.09 -15.85
C ARG A 2 -19.30 6.59 -15.88
N PRO A 3 -18.38 6.12 -16.75
CA PRO A 3 -17.93 4.75 -16.72
C PRO A 3 -17.23 4.47 -15.37
N HIS A 4 -17.55 3.34 -14.77
CA HIS A 4 -16.93 2.89 -13.52
C HIS A 4 -15.71 2.01 -13.82
N VAL A 5 -14.61 2.15 -13.08
CA VAL A 5 -13.40 1.31 -13.20
C VAL A 5 -13.00 0.83 -11.81
N GLU A 6 -12.89 -0.48 -11.64
CA GLU A 6 -12.34 -1.08 -10.43
C GLU A 6 -10.82 -1.20 -10.53
N VAL A 7 -10.12 -0.83 -9.46
CA VAL A 7 -8.66 -0.90 -9.41
C VAL A 7 -8.19 -1.56 -8.11
N GLU A 8 -7.66 -2.74 -8.23
CA GLU A 8 -6.97 -3.41 -7.12
C GLU A 8 -5.51 -2.97 -7.09
N ILE A 9 -5.05 -2.49 -5.94
CA ILE A 9 -3.65 -2.04 -5.76
C ILE A 9 -2.96 -3.00 -4.81
N TRP A 10 -2.18 -3.91 -5.36
CA TRP A 10 -1.33 -4.82 -4.59
C TRP A 10 -0.14 -4.05 -4.04
N SER A 11 -0.02 -3.99 -2.71
CA SER A 11 0.95 -3.11 -2.07
C SER A 11 1.28 -3.52 -0.64
N ASP A 12 2.51 -3.20 -0.20
CA ASP A 12 2.91 -3.32 1.20
C ASP A 12 2.95 -1.93 1.87
N VAL A 13 2.67 -1.89 3.18
CA VAL A 13 2.68 -0.66 3.99
C VAL A 13 4.10 -0.16 4.31
N VAL A 14 5.12 -1.01 4.10
CA VAL A 14 6.56 -0.66 4.25
C VAL A 14 7.27 -0.41 2.92
N CYS A 15 6.54 -0.42 1.81
CA CYS A 15 7.09 -0.20 0.49
C CYS A 15 7.07 1.29 0.12
N PRO A 16 8.22 1.96 -0.03
CA PRO A 16 8.24 3.39 -0.38
C PRO A 16 7.63 3.65 -1.75
N TRP A 17 7.87 2.78 -2.72
CA TRP A 17 7.27 2.88 -4.06
C TRP A 17 5.75 2.70 -4.04
N CYS A 18 5.20 1.95 -3.05
CA CYS A 18 3.76 1.84 -2.88
C CYS A 18 3.13 3.16 -2.42
N TYR A 19 3.80 3.93 -1.57
CA TYR A 19 3.32 5.24 -1.17
C TYR A 19 3.39 6.24 -2.33
N ILE A 20 4.52 6.29 -3.04
CA ILE A 20 4.70 7.13 -4.23
C ILE A 20 3.64 6.77 -5.28
N GLY A 21 3.48 5.48 -5.60
CA GLY A 21 2.51 5.00 -6.57
C GLY A 21 1.06 5.35 -6.22
N LYS A 22 0.70 5.23 -4.93
CA LYS A 22 -0.60 5.66 -4.41
C LYS A 22 -0.84 7.14 -4.70
N ARG A 23 0.08 8.03 -4.35
CA ARG A 23 -0.04 9.49 -4.58
C ARG A 23 -0.18 9.84 -6.05
N ARG A 24 0.65 9.22 -6.90
CA ARG A 24 0.61 9.46 -8.35
C ARG A 24 -0.70 8.95 -8.97
N PHE A 25 -1.18 7.79 -8.53
CA PHE A 25 -2.46 7.25 -8.98
C PHE A 25 -3.63 8.11 -8.53
N GLU A 26 -3.65 8.56 -7.28
CA GLU A 26 -4.69 9.45 -6.76
C GLU A 26 -4.74 10.78 -7.51
N ALA A 27 -3.59 11.36 -7.86
CA ALA A 27 -3.53 12.56 -8.69
C ALA A 27 -4.14 12.34 -10.08
N ALA A 28 -3.86 11.19 -10.71
CA ALA A 28 -4.43 10.82 -12.00
C ALA A 28 -5.95 10.62 -11.92
N ALA A 29 -6.43 9.87 -10.90
CA ALA A 29 -7.85 9.61 -10.70
C ALA A 29 -8.62 10.91 -10.39
N ALA A 30 -8.07 11.78 -9.55
CA ALA A 30 -8.65 13.09 -9.25
C ALA A 30 -8.76 13.97 -10.51
N GLY A 31 -7.75 13.96 -11.39
CA GLY A 31 -7.78 14.67 -12.66
C GLY A 31 -8.82 14.14 -13.66
N LEU A 32 -9.35 12.94 -13.43
CA LEU A 32 -10.36 12.30 -14.27
C LEU A 32 -11.73 12.17 -13.57
N ALA A 33 -11.92 12.78 -12.40
CA ALA A 33 -13.11 12.60 -11.58
C ALA A 33 -14.43 12.97 -12.31
N ASP A 34 -14.38 13.89 -13.27
CA ASP A 34 -15.55 14.24 -14.11
C ASP A 34 -15.79 13.27 -15.27
N GLU A 35 -14.76 12.48 -15.66
CA GLU A 35 -14.80 11.56 -16.80
C GLU A 35 -15.06 10.11 -16.37
N ILE A 36 -14.41 9.64 -15.30
CA ILE A 36 -14.36 8.24 -14.88
C ILE A 36 -14.63 8.15 -13.38
N ASP A 37 -15.47 7.19 -12.99
CA ASP A 37 -15.69 6.83 -11.59
C ASP A 37 -14.72 5.68 -11.23
N VAL A 38 -13.75 5.96 -10.37
CA VAL A 38 -12.68 5.02 -10.01
C VAL A 38 -12.91 4.51 -8.60
N HIS A 39 -13.07 3.19 -8.47
CA HIS A 39 -13.14 2.51 -7.19
C HIS A 39 -11.82 1.77 -6.90
N VAL A 40 -11.22 2.04 -5.75
CA VAL A 40 -9.91 1.49 -5.35
C VAL A 40 -10.06 0.52 -4.19
N VAL A 41 -9.42 -0.65 -4.32
CA VAL A 41 -9.25 -1.63 -3.25
C VAL A 41 -7.76 -1.94 -3.08
N PHE A 42 -7.25 -1.81 -1.85
CA PHE A 42 -5.88 -2.23 -1.54
C PHE A 42 -5.83 -3.71 -1.21
N LYS A 43 -4.94 -4.43 -1.90
CA LYS A 43 -4.66 -5.85 -1.71
C LYS A 43 -3.32 -6.07 -1.02
N PRO A 44 -3.19 -7.10 -0.17
CA PRO A 44 -1.98 -7.34 0.60
C PRO A 44 -0.85 -7.88 -0.25
N TYR A 45 0.35 -7.40 0.04
CA TYR A 45 1.61 -7.98 -0.41
C TYR A 45 2.66 -7.80 0.69
N GLN A 46 3.46 -8.80 0.99
CA GLN A 46 4.54 -8.72 1.97
C GLN A 46 5.90 -8.76 1.29
N LEU A 47 6.67 -7.68 1.38
CA LEU A 47 8.05 -7.61 0.87
C LEU A 47 9.03 -8.50 1.65
N ASP A 48 8.71 -8.78 2.91
CA ASP A 48 9.46 -9.67 3.81
C ASP A 48 8.50 -10.56 4.61
N PRO A 49 7.95 -11.62 3.99
CA PRO A 49 7.05 -12.55 4.68
C PRO A 49 7.75 -13.37 5.76
N THR A 50 9.10 -13.34 5.80
CA THR A 50 9.92 -14.07 6.80
C THR A 50 10.24 -13.22 8.02
N SER A 51 9.88 -11.95 8.05
CA SER A 51 10.04 -11.10 9.23
C SER A 51 9.22 -11.65 10.39
N SER A 52 9.87 -11.94 11.52
CA SER A 52 9.16 -12.46 12.70
C SER A 52 8.27 -11.38 13.32
N PRO A 53 7.06 -11.73 13.81
CA PRO A 53 6.26 -10.82 14.62
C PRO A 53 7.07 -10.26 15.81
N GLY A 54 6.90 -8.97 16.10
CA GLY A 54 7.61 -8.27 17.16
C GLY A 54 9.10 -7.97 16.86
N MET A 55 9.61 -8.36 15.70
CA MET A 55 10.95 -7.97 15.28
C MET A 55 10.91 -6.52 14.81
N THR A 56 11.62 -5.66 15.51
CA THR A 56 11.79 -4.25 15.17
C THR A 56 13.27 -3.89 15.09
N GLY A 57 13.58 -2.77 14.46
CA GLY A 57 14.94 -2.23 14.31
C GLY A 57 15.02 -1.24 13.17
N PRO A 58 16.10 -0.43 13.08
CA PRO A 58 16.24 0.54 12.01
C PRO A 58 16.14 -0.09 10.62
N VAL A 59 15.34 0.52 9.73
CA VAL A 59 15.19 0.02 8.36
C VAL A 59 16.50 0.10 7.57
N LEU A 60 17.37 1.07 7.90
CA LEU A 60 18.68 1.22 7.27
C LEU A 60 19.55 -0.04 7.45
N ASP A 61 19.51 -0.68 8.60
CA ASP A 61 20.25 -1.92 8.85
C ASP A 61 19.74 -3.08 7.98
N ALA A 62 18.42 -3.17 7.80
CA ALA A 62 17.82 -4.15 6.92
C ALA A 62 18.19 -3.90 5.45
N TYR A 63 18.17 -2.65 5.02
CA TYR A 63 18.59 -2.24 3.66
C TYR A 63 20.08 -2.52 3.44
N ALA A 64 20.94 -2.23 4.42
CA ALA A 64 22.36 -2.53 4.33
C ALA A 64 22.62 -4.02 4.11
N LYS A 65 21.91 -4.89 4.84
CA LYS A 65 22.00 -6.35 4.67
C LYS A 65 21.48 -6.81 3.29
N LYS A 66 20.38 -6.21 2.81
CA LYS A 66 19.71 -6.60 1.57
C LYS A 66 20.47 -6.12 0.32
N PHE A 67 21.06 -4.94 0.36
CA PHE A 67 21.59 -4.24 -0.83
C PHE A 67 23.11 -4.12 -0.87
N GLY A 68 23.84 -4.79 0.02
CA GLY A 68 25.28 -4.90 -0.08
C GLY A 68 26.07 -3.83 0.67
N GLY A 69 25.54 -3.34 1.77
CA GLY A 69 26.23 -2.49 2.74
C GLY A 69 25.59 -1.11 2.98
N PRO A 70 26.06 -0.41 4.02
CA PRO A 70 25.45 0.84 4.48
C PRO A 70 25.46 1.96 3.42
N ALA A 71 26.56 2.11 2.68
CA ALA A 71 26.68 3.16 1.67
C ALA A 71 25.64 2.98 0.55
N ARG A 72 25.49 1.73 0.06
CA ARG A 72 24.51 1.43 -0.97
C ARG A 72 23.06 1.58 -0.46
N ALA A 73 22.81 1.18 0.79
CA ALA A 73 21.51 1.41 1.42
C ALA A 73 21.16 2.89 1.50
N GLN A 74 22.14 3.74 1.88
CA GLN A 74 21.94 5.19 1.96
C GLN A 74 21.64 5.79 0.57
N GLU A 75 22.38 5.42 -0.47
CA GLU A 75 22.10 5.87 -1.85
C GLU A 75 20.66 5.54 -2.29
N ILE A 76 20.17 4.33 -1.97
CA ILE A 76 18.81 3.91 -2.30
C ILE A 76 17.78 4.74 -1.52
N ILE A 77 18.02 4.97 -0.23
CA ILE A 77 17.14 5.77 0.63
C ILE A 77 17.10 7.23 0.15
N ASP A 78 18.26 7.81 -0.16
CA ASP A 78 18.33 9.20 -0.64
C ASP A 78 17.59 9.34 -1.98
N HIS A 79 17.78 8.41 -2.89
CA HIS A 79 17.08 8.40 -4.17
C HIS A 79 15.56 8.32 -4.00
N VAL A 80 15.07 7.32 -3.25
CA VAL A 80 13.62 7.15 -3.07
C VAL A 80 12.98 8.29 -2.29
N THR A 81 13.73 8.91 -1.36
CA THR A 81 13.27 10.08 -0.61
C THR A 81 13.14 11.31 -1.53
N ALA A 82 14.09 11.50 -2.44
CA ALA A 82 14.00 12.57 -3.44
C ALA A 82 12.78 12.40 -4.36
N VAL A 83 12.55 11.18 -4.87
CA VAL A 83 11.38 10.88 -5.72
C VAL A 83 10.06 11.04 -4.94
N ALA A 84 10.03 10.66 -3.66
CA ALA A 84 8.86 10.87 -2.81
C ALA A 84 8.53 12.35 -2.62
N ALA A 85 9.55 13.20 -2.45
CA ALA A 85 9.38 14.64 -2.31
C ALA A 85 8.73 15.28 -3.55
N GLU A 86 9.02 14.79 -4.76
CA GLU A 86 8.36 15.22 -6.00
C GLU A 86 6.84 14.90 -6.00
N SER A 87 6.46 13.86 -5.25
CA SER A 87 5.05 13.46 -5.05
C SER A 87 4.43 14.06 -3.78
N GLY A 88 5.09 15.04 -3.16
CA GLY A 88 4.61 15.73 -1.95
C GLY A 88 4.74 14.92 -0.66
N ILE A 89 5.60 13.89 -0.61
CA ILE A 89 5.77 13.03 0.54
C ILE A 89 7.14 13.28 1.19
N GLY A 90 7.13 13.71 2.46
CA GLY A 90 8.35 13.96 3.23
C GLY A 90 8.82 12.72 4.01
N PHE A 91 9.47 11.77 3.37
CA PHE A 91 9.96 10.57 4.05
C PHE A 91 10.98 10.88 5.15
N ARG A 92 10.83 10.18 6.26
CA ARG A 92 11.74 10.17 7.42
C ARG A 92 12.28 8.74 7.60
N MET A 93 12.99 8.25 6.58
CA MET A 93 13.55 6.90 6.56
C MET A 93 14.56 6.67 7.70
N ASP A 94 15.11 7.74 8.27
CA ASP A 94 15.93 7.74 9.48
C ASP A 94 15.18 7.23 10.73
N ARG A 95 13.86 7.27 10.73
CA ARG A 95 12.99 6.82 11.83
C ARG A 95 12.26 5.51 11.52
N ALA A 96 12.19 5.11 10.26
CA ALA A 96 11.43 3.94 9.86
C ALA A 96 11.97 2.66 10.52
N LEU A 97 11.06 1.85 11.05
CA LEU A 97 11.36 0.62 11.76
C LEU A 97 10.99 -0.60 10.92
N ARG A 98 11.83 -1.63 10.94
CA ARG A 98 11.48 -2.91 10.35
C ARG A 98 10.27 -3.50 11.09
N ALA A 99 9.26 -3.97 10.36
CA ALA A 99 8.04 -4.55 10.93
C ALA A 99 7.58 -5.76 10.13
N ASN A 100 6.89 -6.71 10.78
CA ASN A 100 6.05 -7.68 10.09
C ASN A 100 4.73 -7.01 9.74
N THR A 101 4.32 -7.05 8.48
CA THR A 101 3.17 -6.30 7.96
C THR A 101 1.86 -7.07 7.97
N LEU A 102 1.82 -8.31 8.46
CA LEU A 102 0.61 -9.15 8.44
C LEU A 102 -0.54 -8.51 9.23
N LEU A 103 -0.26 -7.97 10.42
CA LEU A 103 -1.29 -7.30 11.23
C LEU A 103 -1.86 -6.07 10.55
N ALA A 104 -0.99 -5.25 9.94
CA ALA A 104 -1.42 -4.08 9.18
C ALA A 104 -2.29 -4.47 7.96
N HIS A 105 -1.97 -5.57 7.27
CA HIS A 105 -2.79 -6.09 6.18
C HIS A 105 -4.13 -6.65 6.66
N ARG A 106 -4.17 -7.33 7.82
CA ARG A 106 -5.44 -7.77 8.44
C ARG A 106 -6.32 -6.58 8.78
N LEU A 107 -5.74 -5.51 9.31
CA LEU A 107 -6.47 -4.29 9.63
C LEU A 107 -7.01 -3.60 8.36
N LEU A 108 -6.24 -3.55 7.27
CA LEU A 108 -6.71 -3.03 5.99
C LEU A 108 -7.84 -3.89 5.39
N TRP A 109 -7.77 -5.21 5.55
CA TRP A 109 -8.83 -6.12 5.14
C TRP A 109 -10.12 -5.86 5.94
N LEU A 110 -10.04 -5.70 7.26
CA LEU A 110 -11.18 -5.32 8.11
C LEU A 110 -11.79 -3.97 7.66
N ALA A 111 -10.96 -2.98 7.39
CA ALA A 111 -11.38 -1.64 7.01
C ALA A 111 -12.06 -1.57 5.64
N GLN A 112 -11.87 -2.56 4.77
CA GLN A 112 -12.54 -2.63 3.46
C GLN A 112 -14.06 -2.70 3.62
N ALA A 113 -14.55 -3.44 4.62
CA ALA A 113 -15.99 -3.59 4.87
C ALA A 113 -16.67 -2.30 5.41
N THR A 114 -15.90 -1.28 5.80
CA THR A 114 -16.38 -0.04 6.43
C THR A 114 -16.08 1.21 5.60
N ASP A 115 -15.64 1.06 4.34
CA ASP A 115 -15.21 2.14 3.44
C ASP A 115 -14.01 2.99 3.97
N ASN A 116 -13.37 2.55 5.06
CA ASN A 116 -12.24 3.27 5.68
C ASN A 116 -10.86 2.81 5.15
N GLN A 117 -10.82 1.82 4.25
CA GLN A 117 -9.56 1.21 3.81
C GLN A 117 -8.57 2.23 3.21
N ILE A 118 -9.06 3.14 2.35
CA ILE A 118 -8.21 4.15 1.68
C ILE A 118 -7.61 5.11 2.69
N ALA A 119 -8.43 5.63 3.61
CA ALA A 119 -7.99 6.53 4.67
C ALA A 119 -7.01 5.84 5.62
N LEU A 120 -7.30 4.60 6.01
CA LEU A 120 -6.41 3.81 6.86
C LEU A 120 -5.09 3.49 6.15
N LYS A 121 -5.11 3.14 4.86
CA LYS A 121 -3.88 2.91 4.09
C LYS A 121 -2.99 4.15 4.10
N GLU A 122 -3.57 5.33 3.90
CA GLU A 122 -2.83 6.60 4.00
C GLU A 122 -2.23 6.77 5.39
N ARG A 123 -3.05 6.58 6.46
CA ARG A 123 -2.59 6.76 7.85
C ARG A 123 -1.47 5.81 8.22
N LEU A 124 -1.52 4.54 7.80
CA LEU A 124 -0.46 3.56 8.06
C LEU A 124 0.84 3.92 7.33
N LEU A 125 0.75 4.39 6.08
CA LEU A 125 1.91 4.86 5.33
C LEU A 125 2.54 6.09 5.99
N GLN A 126 1.75 7.04 6.50
CA GLN A 126 2.24 8.18 7.28
C GLN A 126 2.90 7.72 8.59
N ALA A 127 2.25 6.81 9.33
CA ALA A 127 2.80 6.25 10.57
C ALA A 127 4.19 5.67 10.36
N TYR A 128 4.36 4.90 9.30
CA TYR A 128 5.63 4.25 8.99
C TYR A 128 6.68 5.22 8.44
N PHE A 129 6.37 5.95 7.36
CA PHE A 129 7.35 6.72 6.60
C PHE A 129 7.62 8.12 7.15
N ILE A 130 6.71 8.69 7.93
CA ILE A 130 6.80 10.07 8.42
C ILE A 130 6.95 10.10 9.94
N ASP A 131 6.09 9.38 10.66
CA ASP A 131 6.07 9.40 12.12
C ASP A 131 7.13 8.46 12.73
N GLY A 132 7.55 7.42 12.01
CA GLY A 132 8.51 6.41 12.47
C GLY A 132 7.93 5.46 13.52
N LEU A 133 6.63 5.15 13.40
CA LEU A 133 5.92 4.26 14.32
C LEU A 133 6.10 2.79 13.91
N ASP A 134 6.05 1.90 14.89
CA ASP A 134 6.08 0.45 14.66
C ASP A 134 4.70 -0.04 14.20
N ILE A 135 4.51 -0.21 12.91
CA ILE A 135 3.26 -0.74 12.33
C ILE A 135 3.09 -2.26 12.48
N GLY A 136 3.97 -2.92 13.21
CA GLY A 136 3.80 -4.29 13.67
C GLY A 136 3.20 -4.38 15.08
N ASP A 137 3.03 -3.26 15.77
CA ASP A 137 2.46 -3.15 17.11
C ASP A 137 0.94 -2.97 17.07
N THR A 138 0.20 -3.76 17.85
CA THR A 138 -1.28 -3.76 17.85
C THR A 138 -1.88 -2.45 18.37
N GLU A 139 -1.28 -1.84 19.39
CA GLU A 139 -1.74 -0.58 19.97
C GLU A 139 -1.52 0.60 19.00
N ILE A 140 -0.38 0.62 18.30
CA ILE A 140 -0.10 1.62 17.26
C ILE A 140 -1.09 1.46 16.10
N LEU A 141 -1.37 0.22 15.67
CA LEU A 141 -2.33 -0.05 14.61
C LEU A 141 -3.76 0.35 15.00
N ALA A 142 -4.18 0.04 16.25
CA ALA A 142 -5.49 0.44 16.76
C ALA A 142 -5.62 1.97 16.86
N THR A 143 -4.56 2.67 17.28
CA THR A 143 -4.51 4.13 17.28
C THR A 143 -4.65 4.69 15.85
N CYS A 144 -3.91 4.17 14.88
CA CYS A 144 -4.04 4.59 13.48
C CYS A 144 -5.45 4.34 12.91
N ALA A 145 -6.10 3.26 13.33
CA ALA A 145 -7.47 2.96 12.96
C ALA A 145 -8.47 3.95 13.56
N ALA A 146 -8.29 4.33 14.82
CA ALA A 146 -9.11 5.34 15.49
C ALA A 146 -8.98 6.73 14.83
N ASP A 147 -7.79 7.09 14.37
CA ASP A 147 -7.53 8.36 13.65
C ASP A 147 -8.41 8.48 12.38
N VAL A 148 -8.85 7.36 11.82
CA VAL A 148 -9.70 7.32 10.61
C VAL A 148 -11.14 6.88 10.89
N GLY A 149 -11.55 6.85 12.17
CA GLY A 149 -12.94 6.66 12.58
C GLY A 149 -13.35 5.20 12.88
N LEU A 150 -12.41 4.27 12.95
CA LEU A 150 -12.67 2.92 13.45
C LEU A 150 -12.63 2.91 14.98
N ASP A 151 -13.37 1.97 15.59
CA ASP A 151 -13.39 1.81 17.05
C ASP A 151 -12.09 1.16 17.54
N HIS A 152 -11.34 1.87 18.37
CA HIS A 152 -10.02 1.44 18.88
C HIS A 152 -10.07 0.06 19.57
N ASP A 153 -11.01 -0.12 20.49
CA ASP A 153 -11.05 -1.33 21.33
C ASP A 153 -11.48 -2.55 20.52
N ARG A 154 -12.41 -2.38 19.58
CA ARG A 154 -12.81 -3.43 18.63
C ARG A 154 -11.67 -3.81 17.68
N VAL A 155 -10.91 -2.83 17.21
CA VAL A 155 -9.71 -3.10 16.38
C VAL A 155 -8.66 -3.85 17.19
N LEU A 156 -8.44 -3.48 18.43
CA LEU A 156 -7.49 -4.16 19.30
C LEU A 156 -7.92 -5.60 19.59
N GLU A 157 -9.21 -5.85 19.87
CA GLU A 157 -9.78 -7.19 20.02
C GLU A 157 -9.58 -8.03 18.74
N PHE A 158 -9.89 -7.47 17.56
CA PHE A 158 -9.68 -8.10 16.26
C PHE A 158 -8.20 -8.46 16.01
N LEU A 159 -7.28 -7.54 16.26
CA LEU A 159 -5.84 -7.77 16.03
C LEU A 159 -5.26 -8.83 16.97
N ASN A 160 -5.80 -8.98 18.18
CA ASN A 160 -5.42 -10.01 19.14
C ASN A 160 -6.12 -11.38 18.94
N SER A 161 -7.06 -11.46 18.01
CA SER A 161 -7.70 -12.72 17.56
C SER A 161 -6.99 -13.30 16.34
N ASP A 162 -7.49 -14.42 15.82
CA ASP A 162 -7.08 -15.01 14.54
C ASP A 162 -7.98 -14.58 13.37
N ASP A 163 -8.94 -13.68 13.59
CA ASP A 163 -9.86 -13.22 12.58
C ASP A 163 -9.13 -12.52 11.41
N GLY A 164 -9.54 -12.81 10.19
CA GLY A 164 -8.93 -12.26 8.98
C GLY A 164 -7.56 -12.85 8.60
N VAL A 165 -6.98 -13.77 9.41
CA VAL A 165 -5.68 -14.38 9.11
C VAL A 165 -5.77 -15.28 7.88
N ALA A 166 -6.82 -16.11 7.78
CA ALA A 166 -7.00 -17.01 6.65
C ALA A 166 -7.26 -16.21 5.37
N GLU A 167 -8.14 -15.23 5.43
CA GLU A 167 -8.55 -14.39 4.30
C GLU A 167 -7.36 -13.60 3.73
N VAL A 168 -6.57 -12.97 4.58
CA VAL A 168 -5.38 -12.20 4.14
C VAL A 168 -4.31 -13.14 3.57
N ARG A 169 -4.13 -14.34 4.15
CA ARG A 169 -3.21 -15.33 3.58
C ARG A 169 -3.68 -15.85 2.22
N ASP A 170 -4.98 -15.99 2.02
CA ASP A 170 -5.56 -16.37 0.73
C ASP A 170 -5.32 -15.27 -0.31
N GLU A 171 -5.53 -14.01 0.04
CA GLU A 171 -5.20 -12.89 -0.84
C GLU A 171 -3.68 -12.82 -1.14
N LEU A 172 -2.81 -13.04 -0.16
CA LEU A 172 -1.36 -13.11 -0.40
C LEU A 172 -0.98 -14.26 -1.36
N ARG A 173 -1.68 -15.42 -1.31
CA ARG A 173 -1.49 -16.50 -2.29
C ARG A 173 -1.98 -16.10 -3.68
N SER A 174 -3.11 -15.41 -3.76
CA SER A 174 -3.64 -14.90 -5.04
C SER A 174 -2.65 -13.97 -5.75
N ALA A 175 -1.85 -13.18 -5.01
CA ALA A 175 -0.77 -12.39 -5.61
C ALA A 175 0.22 -13.27 -6.38
N ALA A 176 0.62 -14.40 -5.78
CA ALA A 176 1.55 -15.34 -6.42
C ALA A 176 0.91 -16.05 -7.63
N GLU A 177 -0.36 -16.44 -7.53
CA GLU A 177 -1.13 -17.06 -8.63
C GLU A 177 -1.30 -16.10 -9.81
N MET A 178 -1.43 -14.80 -9.54
CA MET A 178 -1.48 -13.73 -10.55
C MET A 178 -0.09 -13.32 -11.05
N GLU A 179 0.98 -14.00 -10.63
CA GLU A 179 2.38 -13.69 -10.99
C GLU A 179 2.80 -12.26 -10.60
N ILE A 180 2.21 -11.69 -9.52
CA ILE A 180 2.62 -10.40 -8.98
C ILE A 180 3.90 -10.60 -8.18
N THR A 181 5.03 -10.19 -8.73
CA THR A 181 6.38 -10.36 -8.16
C THR A 181 6.98 -9.07 -7.63
N ALA A 182 6.32 -7.94 -7.86
CA ALA A 182 6.78 -6.62 -7.44
C ALA A 182 5.58 -5.73 -7.10
N VAL A 183 5.78 -4.78 -6.20
CA VAL A 183 4.76 -3.81 -5.77
C VAL A 183 5.29 -2.37 -5.79
N PRO A 184 4.41 -1.39 -6.05
CA PRO A 184 2.97 -1.54 -6.27
C PRO A 184 2.67 -2.19 -7.63
N THR A 185 1.58 -2.96 -7.69
CA THR A 185 1.00 -3.41 -8.96
C THR A 185 -0.49 -3.05 -8.96
N PHE A 186 -0.92 -2.40 -10.02
CA PHE A 186 -2.30 -1.93 -10.23
C PHE A 186 -2.99 -2.88 -11.19
N VAL A 187 -4.12 -3.46 -10.78
CA VAL A 187 -4.92 -4.36 -11.60
C VAL A 187 -6.26 -3.69 -11.88
N PHE A 188 -6.50 -3.38 -13.14
CA PHE A 188 -7.71 -2.71 -13.59
C PHE A 188 -8.72 -3.75 -14.07
N ASP A 189 -9.94 -3.72 -13.49
CA ASP A 189 -11.06 -4.62 -13.81
C ASP A 189 -10.69 -6.11 -13.75
N GLY A 190 -9.73 -6.50 -12.92
CA GLY A 190 -9.23 -7.86 -12.84
C GLY A 190 -8.52 -8.38 -14.10
N LYS A 191 -8.23 -7.53 -15.08
CA LYS A 191 -7.73 -7.94 -16.41
C LYS A 191 -6.39 -7.33 -16.81
N TRP A 192 -6.19 -6.05 -16.54
CA TRP A 192 -5.01 -5.32 -17.02
C TRP A 192 -4.10 -4.95 -15.87
N MET A 193 -2.88 -5.43 -15.94
CA MET A 193 -1.88 -5.24 -14.90
C MET A 193 -0.88 -4.16 -15.29
N VAL A 194 -0.62 -3.21 -14.37
CA VAL A 194 0.38 -2.14 -14.54
C VAL A 194 1.29 -2.14 -13.31
N PRO A 195 2.53 -2.64 -13.43
CA PRO A 195 3.47 -2.66 -12.32
C PRO A 195 4.15 -1.31 -12.12
N GLY A 196 4.55 -1.03 -10.88
CA GLY A 196 5.37 0.11 -10.49
C GLY A 196 4.60 1.41 -10.27
N ALA A 197 5.29 2.36 -9.65
CA ALA A 197 4.80 3.71 -9.37
C ALA A 197 4.91 4.58 -10.64
N GLN A 198 4.03 4.34 -11.59
CA GLN A 198 4.00 5.09 -12.85
C GLN A 198 3.71 6.57 -12.61
N GLU A 199 4.04 7.42 -13.60
CA GLU A 199 3.71 8.84 -13.56
C GLU A 199 2.18 9.06 -13.68
N PRO A 200 1.63 10.16 -13.11
CA PRO A 200 0.19 10.43 -13.16
C PRO A 200 -0.40 10.40 -14.57
N ASP A 201 0.31 10.96 -15.55
CA ASP A 201 -0.15 10.95 -16.96
C ASP A 201 -0.26 9.54 -17.53
N THR A 202 0.64 8.63 -17.13
CA THR A 202 0.58 7.22 -17.54
C THR A 202 -0.65 6.55 -16.94
N PHE A 203 -0.94 6.75 -15.67
CA PHE A 203 -2.16 6.22 -15.03
C PHE A 203 -3.42 6.79 -15.67
N ALA A 204 -3.46 8.08 -15.99
CA ALA A 204 -4.59 8.71 -16.67
C ALA A 204 -4.82 8.09 -18.06
N GLN A 205 -3.76 7.84 -18.83
CA GLN A 205 -3.85 7.16 -20.13
C GLN A 205 -4.36 5.71 -19.97
N VAL A 206 -3.90 4.97 -18.96
CA VAL A 206 -4.36 3.61 -18.68
C VAL A 206 -5.84 3.60 -18.36
N LEU A 207 -6.32 4.46 -17.46
CA LEU A 207 -7.74 4.57 -17.10
C LEU A 207 -8.63 4.84 -18.32
N ARG A 208 -8.27 5.81 -19.16
CA ARG A 208 -8.99 6.08 -20.41
C ARG A 208 -8.98 4.89 -21.38
N ARG A 209 -7.85 4.17 -21.47
CA ARG A 209 -7.72 2.99 -22.33
C ARG A 209 -8.56 1.81 -21.84
N VAL A 210 -8.66 1.60 -20.53
CA VAL A 210 -9.53 0.58 -19.94
C VAL A 210 -10.99 0.84 -20.30
N VAL A 211 -11.46 2.08 -20.11
CA VAL A 211 -12.82 2.49 -20.50
C VAL A 211 -13.07 2.30 -21.99
N ALA A 212 -12.15 2.72 -22.85
CA ALA A 212 -12.30 2.60 -24.30
C ALA A 212 -12.37 1.13 -24.76
N LYS A 213 -11.61 0.22 -24.13
CA LYS A 213 -11.66 -1.21 -24.47
C LYS A 213 -12.97 -1.88 -24.09
N ARG A 214 -13.58 -1.51 -22.95
CA ARG A 214 -14.91 -2.02 -22.57
C ARG A 214 -15.99 -1.69 -23.59
N THR A 215 -15.92 -0.49 -24.19
CA THR A 215 -16.90 -0.07 -25.22
C THR A 215 -16.67 -0.74 -26.57
N ALA A 216 -15.50 -1.29 -26.82
CA ALA A 216 -15.18 -2.02 -28.04
C ALA A 216 -15.56 -3.54 -27.97
N ASP A 217 -15.72 -4.07 -26.77
CA ASP A 217 -16.07 -5.49 -26.51
C ASP A 217 -17.60 -5.70 -26.37
N VAL A 218 -18.40 -4.64 -26.52
CA VAL A 218 -19.89 -4.63 -26.53
C VAL A 218 -20.39 -4.38 -27.93
#